data_1896e65ffa80098e6c999fe191c0df34
#
_entry.id   1896e65ffa80098e6c999fe191c0df34
#
_cell.length_a   1.000
_cell.length_b   1.000
_cell.length_c   1.000
_cell.angle_alpha   90.00
_cell.angle_beta   90.00
_cell.angle_gamma   90.00
#
_symmetry.space_group_name_H-M   'P 1'
#
loop_
_entity.id
_entity.type
_entity.pdbx_description
1 polymer ?
#
loop_
_entity_poly.entity_id
_entity_poly.type
_entity_poly.pdbx_seq_one_letter_code
_entity_poly.pdbx_strand_id
1 'polypeptide(L)'
;THRRMGLLREMMRRHLGNAAAAGYPIAGLWASETDIYGRYGYGIAARACSLKMSSPGIVFRPEIDIDRVRRVSKEQAATELPPAYASKRAQTPGMLARSPQWWEHFVLADEEWMRKGKTKRRYVVHDGPSGVDGYASYRNQSGESDDGHANGTVHVIELIAANPRAEASLWSYLTRVDMAPNIDSWNNPINTTLPYMVREPRRVRTTRVMDTLWIRILDVEAALSGRTYEEDGSISVTLTDSFRPETSGSFRLTVVGGTATVERSDAGDLTMDIDALGAAFLGGADAMAYARAGRITGSESDVTTFHRLFRTAEPPWIDSVF
;
A
#
# COMPACT_ATOMS: atom_id res chain seq x y z
N THR A 1 19.46 -23.89 -9.47
CA THR A 1 20.29 -25.08 -9.32
C THR A 1 21.24 -25.01 -8.13
N HIS A 2 21.46 -23.84 -7.52
CA HIS A 2 22.23 -23.67 -6.28
C HIS A 2 21.32 -23.54 -5.05
N ARG A 3 20.17 -24.23 -5.04
CA ARG A 3 19.20 -24.19 -3.94
C ARG A 3 19.77 -24.85 -2.68
N ARG A 4 19.35 -24.38 -1.49
CA ARG A 4 19.71 -24.90 -0.16
C ARG A 4 21.19 -24.75 0.25
N MET A 5 21.96 -23.93 -0.46
CA MET A 5 23.38 -23.66 -0.13
C MET A 5 23.56 -22.45 0.82
N GLY A 6 22.49 -21.88 1.35
CA GLY A 6 22.57 -20.72 2.25
C GLY A 6 22.87 -19.38 1.55
N LEU A 7 22.95 -19.35 0.22
CA LEU A 7 23.33 -18.15 -0.54
C LEU A 7 22.39 -16.97 -0.27
N LEU A 8 21.07 -17.19 -0.24
CA LEU A 8 20.11 -16.13 0.05
C LEU A 8 20.34 -15.56 1.46
N ARG A 9 20.61 -16.41 2.46
CA ARG A 9 20.90 -15.95 3.83
C ARG A 9 22.12 -15.04 3.86
N GLU A 10 23.18 -15.41 3.16
CA GLU A 10 24.41 -14.61 3.07
C GLU A 10 24.17 -13.30 2.30
N MET A 11 23.41 -13.34 1.19
CA MET A 11 23.03 -12.13 0.45
C MET A 11 22.23 -11.17 1.33
N MET A 12 21.22 -11.68 2.06
CA MET A 12 20.42 -10.87 2.98
C MET A 12 21.27 -10.29 4.12
N ARG A 13 22.19 -11.08 4.68
CA ARG A 13 23.09 -10.60 5.73
C ARG A 13 23.94 -9.42 5.24
N ARG A 14 24.54 -9.53 4.04
CA ARG A 14 25.32 -8.45 3.44
C ARG A 14 24.48 -7.24 3.07
N HIS A 15 23.33 -7.48 2.43
CA HIS A 15 22.44 -6.41 2.00
C HIS A 15 21.95 -5.57 3.18
N LEU A 16 21.40 -6.22 4.21
CA LEU A 16 20.92 -5.52 5.41
C LEU A 16 22.06 -4.89 6.22
N GLY A 17 23.23 -5.55 6.27
CA GLY A 17 24.43 -4.99 6.89
C GLY A 17 24.91 -3.72 6.18
N ASN A 18 24.98 -3.73 4.86
CA ASN A 18 25.36 -2.56 4.07
C ASN A 18 24.35 -1.42 4.20
N ALA A 19 23.03 -1.74 4.18
CA ALA A 19 21.99 -0.74 4.37
C ALA A 19 22.08 -0.07 5.75
N ALA A 20 22.26 -0.85 6.82
CA ALA A 20 22.45 -0.31 8.16
C ALA A 20 23.74 0.53 8.28
N ALA A 21 24.85 0.04 7.71
CA ALA A 21 26.14 0.78 7.69
C ALA A 21 26.04 2.10 6.90
N ALA A 22 25.15 2.17 5.91
CA ALA A 22 24.85 3.39 5.16
C ALA A 22 23.87 4.33 5.90
N GLY A 23 23.41 3.97 7.11
CA GLY A 23 22.52 4.78 7.94
C GLY A 23 21.04 4.67 7.59
N TYR A 24 20.62 3.68 6.80
CA TYR A 24 19.19 3.44 6.54
C TYR A 24 18.53 2.81 7.76
N PRO A 25 17.49 3.44 8.36
CA PRO A 25 16.81 2.90 9.54
C PRO A 25 15.87 1.74 9.22
N ILE A 26 15.42 1.64 7.99
CA ILE A 26 14.51 0.59 7.51
C ILE A 26 14.92 0.10 6.12
N ALA A 27 14.51 -1.12 5.79
CA ALA A 27 14.52 -1.64 4.43
C ALA A 27 13.11 -2.12 4.05
N GLY A 28 12.72 -1.92 2.79
CA GLY A 28 11.43 -2.36 2.28
C GLY A 28 11.58 -3.31 1.10
N LEU A 29 10.62 -4.20 0.92
CA LEU A 29 10.52 -5.04 -0.27
C LEU A 29 9.07 -5.42 -0.57
N TRP A 30 8.84 -5.85 -1.81
CA TRP A 30 7.65 -6.58 -2.22
C TRP A 30 7.98 -8.09 -2.26
N ALA A 31 7.29 -8.87 -1.43
CA ALA A 31 7.63 -10.29 -1.28
C ALA A 31 7.16 -11.12 -2.48
N SER A 32 8.08 -11.85 -3.12
CA SER A 32 7.74 -12.89 -4.11
C SER A 32 7.22 -14.16 -3.45
N GLU A 33 7.72 -14.46 -2.24
CA GLU A 33 7.40 -15.65 -1.44
C GLU A 33 7.36 -15.25 0.04
N THR A 34 6.20 -15.33 0.66
CA THR A 34 5.98 -14.83 2.03
C THR A 34 6.78 -15.60 3.10
N ASP A 35 6.95 -16.91 2.94
CA ASP A 35 7.69 -17.76 3.87
C ASP A 35 9.20 -17.47 3.94
N ILE A 36 9.73 -16.71 2.99
CA ILE A 36 11.16 -16.43 2.91
C ILE A 36 11.54 -15.24 3.79
N TYR A 37 10.82 -14.13 3.69
CA TYR A 37 11.30 -12.84 4.19
C TYR A 37 11.06 -12.64 5.70
N GLY A 38 10.05 -13.29 6.28
CA GLY A 38 9.84 -13.29 7.73
C GLY A 38 11.05 -13.83 8.52
N ARG A 39 11.79 -14.81 7.95
CA ARG A 39 13.03 -15.36 8.56
C ARG A 39 14.16 -14.34 8.70
N TYR A 40 14.08 -13.24 7.97
CA TYR A 40 15.04 -12.13 7.99
C TYR A 40 14.52 -10.93 8.75
N GLY A 41 13.39 -11.09 9.47
CA GLY A 41 12.79 -10.06 10.31
C GLY A 41 11.98 -9.01 9.55
N TYR A 42 11.54 -9.30 8.32
CA TYR A 42 10.57 -8.46 7.63
C TYR A 42 9.15 -8.74 8.10
N GLY A 43 8.37 -7.68 8.35
CA GLY A 43 6.95 -7.75 8.68
C GLY A 43 6.06 -7.17 7.61
N ILE A 44 4.82 -7.67 7.48
CA ILE A 44 3.83 -7.18 6.51
C ILE A 44 3.31 -5.82 6.96
N ALA A 45 3.82 -4.75 6.39
CA ALA A 45 3.49 -3.38 6.77
C ALA A 45 2.31 -2.79 5.98
N ALA A 46 2.06 -3.27 4.77
CA ALA A 46 0.90 -2.86 3.98
C ALA A 46 0.25 -4.04 3.26
N ARG A 47 -1.05 -3.90 3.02
CA ARG A 47 -1.86 -4.83 2.24
C ARG A 47 -2.67 -4.07 1.20
N ALA A 48 -3.07 -4.78 0.15
CA ALA A 48 -3.97 -4.27 -0.86
C ALA A 48 -5.07 -5.28 -1.18
N CYS A 49 -6.09 -4.85 -1.90
CA CYS A 49 -7.12 -5.74 -2.39
C CYS A 49 -7.30 -5.64 -3.91
N SER A 50 -7.78 -6.74 -4.50
CA SER A 50 -8.22 -6.76 -5.90
C SER A 50 -9.75 -6.66 -5.94
N LEU A 51 -10.25 -5.83 -6.85
CA LEU A 51 -11.67 -5.61 -7.06
C LEU A 51 -12.11 -6.16 -8.41
N LYS A 52 -13.28 -6.78 -8.46
CA LYS A 52 -13.98 -7.12 -9.70
C LYS A 52 -15.42 -6.64 -9.62
N MET A 53 -15.93 -6.11 -10.73
CA MET A 53 -17.32 -5.66 -10.83
C MET A 53 -17.84 -5.77 -12.26
N SER A 54 -19.18 -5.84 -12.37
CA SER A 54 -19.89 -5.76 -13.65
C SER A 54 -20.55 -4.39 -13.74
N SER A 55 -20.16 -3.60 -14.74
CA SER A 55 -20.61 -2.21 -14.94
C SER A 55 -22.13 -2.05 -15.09
N PRO A 56 -22.85 -2.96 -15.83
CA PRO A 56 -24.32 -2.88 -15.96
C PRO A 56 -25.08 -3.06 -14.66
N GLY A 57 -24.72 -2.66 -13.58
CA GLY A 57 -25.42 -2.74 -12.32
C GLY A 57 -24.79 -1.85 -11.28
N ILE A 58 -23.74 -1.16 -11.64
CA ILE A 58 -23.11 -0.15 -10.78
C ILE A 58 -23.92 1.15 -10.92
N VAL A 59 -24.59 1.51 -9.85
CA VAL A 59 -25.32 2.76 -9.71
C VAL A 59 -24.79 3.50 -8.52
N PHE A 60 -24.22 4.67 -8.72
CA PHE A 60 -23.75 5.50 -7.62
C PHE A 60 -24.93 6.05 -6.83
N ARG A 61 -24.72 6.28 -5.54
CA ARG A 61 -25.72 6.91 -4.66
C ARG A 61 -25.92 8.36 -5.08
N PRO A 62 -27.14 8.92 -4.96
CA PRO A 62 -27.44 10.27 -5.43
C PRO A 62 -26.70 11.36 -4.67
N GLU A 63 -26.31 11.09 -3.42
CA GLU A 63 -25.52 11.99 -2.57
C GLU A 63 -24.02 12.04 -2.95
N ILE A 64 -23.57 11.18 -3.87
CA ILE A 64 -22.18 11.17 -4.33
C ILE A 64 -22.02 12.11 -5.51
N ASP A 65 -21.23 13.15 -5.34
CA ASP A 65 -20.88 14.06 -6.40
C ASP A 65 -19.96 13.41 -7.42
N ILE A 66 -20.36 13.51 -8.68
CA ILE A 66 -19.62 12.95 -9.82
C ILE A 66 -19.40 14.06 -10.84
N ASP A 67 -18.14 14.35 -11.10
CA ASP A 67 -17.73 15.33 -12.08
C ASP A 67 -17.35 14.69 -13.42
N ARG A 68 -17.12 15.53 -14.40
CA ARG A 68 -16.62 15.12 -15.70
C ARG A 68 -15.14 14.75 -15.60
N VAL A 69 -14.81 13.56 -16.10
CA VAL A 69 -13.44 13.07 -16.28
C VAL A 69 -13.04 13.25 -17.76
N ARG A 70 -11.84 13.71 -18.03
CA ARG A 70 -11.32 13.86 -19.38
C ARG A 70 -10.20 12.87 -19.69
N ARG A 71 -10.11 12.48 -20.95
CA ARG A 71 -8.98 11.69 -21.45
C ARG A 71 -7.81 12.61 -21.74
N VAL A 72 -6.60 12.10 -21.50
CA VAL A 72 -5.34 12.79 -21.79
C VAL A 72 -4.42 11.90 -22.62
N SER A 73 -3.56 12.54 -23.42
CA SER A 73 -2.49 11.83 -24.14
C SER A 73 -1.41 11.37 -23.18
N LYS A 74 -0.48 10.53 -23.66
CA LYS A 74 0.70 10.13 -22.87
C LYS A 74 1.57 11.33 -22.47
N GLU A 75 1.72 12.28 -23.38
CA GLU A 75 2.51 13.50 -23.19
C GLU A 75 1.88 14.40 -22.12
N GLN A 76 0.57 14.57 -22.16
CA GLN A 76 -0.18 15.29 -21.11
C GLN A 76 -0.11 14.54 -19.77
N ALA A 77 -0.25 13.22 -19.78
CA ALA A 77 -0.14 12.41 -18.57
C ALA A 77 1.22 12.55 -17.88
N ALA A 78 2.31 12.74 -18.65
CA ALA A 78 3.65 12.95 -18.09
C ALA A 78 3.76 14.21 -17.22
N THR A 79 2.94 15.21 -17.47
CA THR A 79 2.95 16.48 -16.71
C THR A 79 1.81 16.58 -15.69
N GLU A 80 0.67 15.97 -15.99
CA GLU A 80 -0.54 16.15 -15.19
C GLU A 80 -0.72 15.11 -14.07
N LEU A 81 -0.23 13.89 -14.24
CA LEU A 81 -0.36 12.83 -13.25
C LEU A 81 0.54 13.02 -11.99
N PRO A 82 1.82 13.46 -12.13
CA PRO A 82 2.73 13.56 -10.99
C PRO A 82 2.23 14.45 -9.84
N PRO A 83 1.62 15.62 -10.05
CA PRO A 83 1.09 16.44 -8.96
C PRO A 83 -0.05 15.75 -8.19
N ALA A 84 -0.98 15.10 -8.90
CA ALA A 84 -2.08 14.36 -8.26
C ALA A 84 -1.56 13.17 -7.44
N TYR A 85 -0.57 12.45 -7.97
CA TYR A 85 0.13 11.40 -7.23
C TYR A 85 0.81 11.92 -5.96
N ALA A 86 1.54 13.02 -6.07
CA ALA A 86 2.23 13.63 -4.93
C ALA A 86 1.26 14.06 -3.82
N SER A 87 0.08 14.59 -4.18
CA SER A 87 -0.98 14.95 -3.24
C SER A 87 -1.51 13.72 -2.50
N LYS A 88 -1.81 12.62 -3.19
CA LYS A 88 -2.26 11.38 -2.54
C LYS A 88 -1.17 10.75 -1.68
N ARG A 89 0.08 10.73 -2.17
CA ARG A 89 1.23 10.21 -1.43
C ARG A 89 1.45 10.91 -0.10
N ALA A 90 1.25 12.22 -0.04
CA ALA A 90 1.41 12.98 1.19
C ALA A 90 0.40 12.58 2.30
N GLN A 91 -0.68 11.90 1.94
CA GLN A 91 -1.75 11.47 2.84
C GLN A 91 -1.74 9.96 3.12
N THR A 92 -0.89 9.18 2.43
CA THR A 92 -0.96 7.72 2.47
C THR A 92 0.38 7.12 2.89
N PRO A 93 0.49 6.57 4.11
CA PRO A 93 1.70 5.86 4.54
C PRO A 93 2.04 4.72 3.56
N GLY A 94 3.31 4.55 3.24
CA GLY A 94 3.79 3.48 2.36
C GLY A 94 3.93 3.86 0.88
N MET A 95 3.30 4.92 0.40
CA MET A 95 3.50 5.39 -0.98
C MET A 95 4.89 6.01 -1.18
N LEU A 96 5.60 5.55 -2.20
CA LEU A 96 6.97 5.98 -2.50
C LEU A 96 6.98 7.23 -3.39
N ALA A 97 8.00 8.07 -3.22
CA ALA A 97 8.27 9.13 -4.19
C ALA A 97 8.73 8.52 -5.53
N ARG A 98 8.19 9.02 -6.62
CA ARG A 98 8.54 8.58 -7.98
C ARG A 98 9.48 9.58 -8.64
N SER A 99 10.65 9.09 -9.08
CA SER A 99 11.57 9.90 -9.89
C SER A 99 11.01 10.13 -11.30
N PRO A 100 11.53 11.12 -12.07
CA PRO A 100 11.18 11.29 -13.47
C PRO A 100 11.38 10.00 -14.29
N GLN A 101 12.47 9.26 -14.02
CA GLN A 101 12.76 7.98 -14.69
C GLN A 101 11.73 6.92 -14.33
N TRP A 102 11.24 6.89 -13.08
CA TRP A 102 10.16 5.97 -12.68
C TRP A 102 8.87 6.25 -13.45
N TRP A 103 8.51 7.54 -13.60
CA TRP A 103 7.37 7.93 -14.41
C TRP A 103 7.52 7.47 -15.86
N GLU A 104 8.66 7.74 -16.48
CA GLU A 104 8.93 7.42 -17.87
C GLU A 104 8.91 5.90 -18.14
N HIS A 105 9.67 5.14 -17.34
CA HIS A 105 9.96 3.73 -17.63
C HIS A 105 8.97 2.74 -17.02
N PHE A 106 8.17 3.13 -16.01
CA PHE A 106 7.22 2.23 -15.35
C PHE A 106 5.77 2.71 -15.49
N VAL A 107 5.46 3.97 -15.15
CA VAL A 107 4.09 4.46 -15.13
C VAL A 107 3.59 4.76 -16.54
N LEU A 108 4.41 5.38 -17.38
CA LEU A 108 4.05 5.78 -18.75
C LEU A 108 4.55 4.79 -19.80
N ALA A 109 5.35 3.80 -19.43
CA ALA A 109 5.79 2.76 -20.35
C ALA A 109 4.60 1.95 -20.88
N ASP A 110 4.59 1.69 -22.17
CA ASP A 110 3.52 0.95 -22.84
C ASP A 110 4.05 0.07 -23.98
N GLU A 111 5.11 -0.67 -23.69
CA GLU A 111 5.70 -1.60 -24.64
C GLU A 111 4.70 -2.72 -25.01
N GLU A 112 4.74 -3.20 -26.25
CA GLU A 112 3.78 -4.17 -26.75
C GLU A 112 3.72 -5.46 -25.92
N TRP A 113 4.87 -5.95 -25.50
CA TRP A 113 4.98 -7.16 -24.67
C TRP A 113 4.31 -7.01 -23.29
N MET A 114 4.21 -5.79 -22.77
CA MET A 114 3.51 -5.48 -21.51
C MET A 114 1.98 -5.59 -21.64
N ARG A 115 1.44 -5.50 -22.85
CA ARG A 115 -0.01 -5.44 -23.08
C ARG A 115 -0.70 -6.77 -22.92
N LYS A 116 -0.01 -7.88 -23.21
CA LYS A 116 -0.56 -9.25 -23.07
C LYS A 116 -1.96 -9.38 -23.68
N GLY A 117 -2.14 -8.94 -24.95
CA GLY A 117 -3.41 -8.97 -25.66
C GLY A 117 -4.40 -7.85 -25.31
N LYS A 118 -4.03 -6.90 -24.47
CA LYS A 118 -4.85 -5.73 -24.15
C LYS A 118 -4.49 -4.54 -25.05
N THR A 119 -5.35 -3.52 -25.02
CA THR A 119 -5.10 -2.25 -25.76
C THR A 119 -3.90 -1.50 -25.20
N LYS A 120 -3.44 -0.47 -25.94
CA LYS A 120 -2.55 0.55 -25.40
C LYS A 120 -3.12 1.14 -24.10
N ARG A 121 -2.22 1.56 -23.18
CA ARG A 121 -2.59 2.23 -21.94
C ARG A 121 -3.32 3.53 -22.24
N ARG A 122 -4.40 3.76 -21.54
CA ARG A 122 -5.22 4.98 -21.61
C ARG A 122 -5.14 5.69 -20.28
N TYR A 123 -5.19 7.01 -20.33
CA TYR A 123 -5.11 7.87 -19.15
C TYR A 123 -6.34 8.77 -19.10
N VAL A 124 -6.88 8.93 -17.92
CA VAL A 124 -7.98 9.85 -17.61
C VAL A 124 -7.67 10.61 -16.36
N VAL A 125 -8.10 11.85 -16.28
CA VAL A 125 -7.87 12.74 -15.15
C VAL A 125 -9.18 13.38 -14.70
N HIS A 126 -9.26 13.64 -13.41
CA HIS A 126 -10.26 14.49 -12.78
C HIS A 126 -9.63 15.84 -12.48
N ASP A 127 -10.32 16.91 -12.88
CA ASP A 127 -9.90 18.29 -12.65
C ASP A 127 -10.60 18.83 -11.41
N GLY A 128 -9.85 18.98 -10.33
CA GLY A 128 -10.29 19.65 -9.10
C GLY A 128 -10.12 21.17 -9.17
N PRO A 129 -10.48 21.88 -8.10
CA PRO A 129 -10.41 23.35 -8.05
C PRO A 129 -9.01 23.92 -8.25
N SER A 130 -7.97 23.18 -7.91
CA SER A 130 -6.56 23.63 -7.95
C SER A 130 -5.73 22.88 -9.01
N GLY A 131 -6.37 22.20 -9.94
CA GLY A 131 -5.73 21.37 -10.97
C GLY A 131 -6.11 19.91 -10.86
N VAL A 132 -5.38 19.03 -11.53
CA VAL A 132 -5.66 17.59 -11.51
C VAL A 132 -5.46 17.04 -10.09
N ASP A 133 -6.51 16.47 -9.51
CA ASP A 133 -6.52 15.89 -8.15
C ASP A 133 -6.85 14.39 -8.14
N GLY A 134 -7.01 13.80 -9.33
CA GLY A 134 -7.14 12.35 -9.47
C GLY A 134 -6.91 11.90 -10.90
N TYR A 135 -6.48 10.66 -11.06
CA TYR A 135 -6.32 10.03 -12.38
C TYR A 135 -6.53 8.52 -12.32
N ALA A 136 -6.85 7.95 -13.47
CA ALA A 136 -6.76 6.51 -13.65
C ALA A 136 -6.01 6.16 -14.94
N SER A 137 -5.24 5.07 -14.89
CA SER A 137 -4.67 4.44 -16.08
C SER A 137 -5.24 3.03 -16.24
N TYR A 138 -5.63 2.68 -17.46
CA TYR A 138 -6.29 1.42 -17.71
C TYR A 138 -6.02 0.90 -19.13
N ARG A 139 -6.34 -0.38 -19.35
CA ARG A 139 -6.34 -1.04 -20.64
C ARG A 139 -7.67 -1.76 -20.84
N ASN A 140 -8.11 -1.87 -22.07
CA ASN A 140 -9.25 -2.72 -22.42
C ASN A 140 -8.75 -4.03 -22.99
N GLN A 141 -9.45 -5.10 -22.66
CA GLN A 141 -9.36 -6.38 -23.32
C GLN A 141 -10.71 -6.68 -23.96
N SER A 142 -10.72 -6.94 -25.26
CA SER A 142 -11.93 -7.37 -25.96
C SER A 142 -12.35 -8.74 -25.46
N GLY A 143 -13.65 -8.97 -25.47
CA GLY A 143 -14.27 -10.25 -25.17
C GLY A 143 -15.66 -10.30 -25.78
N GLU A 144 -16.15 -11.51 -26.04
CA GLU A 144 -17.48 -11.80 -26.53
C GLU A 144 -18.08 -12.91 -25.64
N SER A 145 -19.35 -12.80 -25.32
CA SER A 145 -20.10 -13.83 -24.62
C SER A 145 -20.62 -14.88 -25.63
N ASP A 146 -21.05 -16.02 -25.15
CA ASP A 146 -21.52 -17.15 -25.96
C ASP A 146 -22.72 -16.78 -26.87
N ASP A 147 -23.47 -15.73 -26.50
CA ASP A 147 -24.59 -15.17 -27.25
C ASP A 147 -24.21 -14.00 -28.18
N GLY A 148 -22.92 -13.75 -28.38
CA GLY A 148 -22.40 -12.75 -29.30
C GLY A 148 -22.38 -11.31 -28.79
N HIS A 149 -22.71 -11.08 -27.53
CA HIS A 149 -22.63 -9.73 -26.95
C HIS A 149 -21.20 -9.38 -26.50
N ALA A 150 -20.89 -8.07 -26.52
CA ALA A 150 -19.62 -7.58 -26.03
C ALA A 150 -19.45 -7.92 -24.53
N ASN A 151 -18.35 -8.59 -24.19
CA ASN A 151 -18.01 -9.03 -22.83
C ASN A 151 -16.56 -8.69 -22.48
N GLY A 152 -16.09 -7.54 -22.93
CA GLY A 152 -14.74 -7.05 -22.67
C GLY A 152 -14.53 -6.69 -21.21
N THR A 153 -13.26 -6.44 -20.87
CA THR A 153 -12.83 -6.08 -19.51
C THR A 153 -11.98 -4.81 -19.52
N VAL A 154 -12.31 -3.88 -18.63
CA VAL A 154 -11.46 -2.75 -18.26
C VAL A 154 -10.49 -3.23 -17.17
N HIS A 155 -9.22 -3.31 -17.51
CA HIS A 155 -8.16 -3.58 -16.54
C HIS A 155 -7.61 -2.26 -16.01
N VAL A 156 -7.99 -1.91 -14.80
CA VAL A 156 -7.46 -0.74 -14.09
C VAL A 156 -6.05 -1.08 -13.62
N ILE A 157 -5.07 -0.32 -14.13
CA ILE A 157 -3.67 -0.49 -13.79
C ILE A 157 -3.36 0.28 -12.52
N GLU A 158 -3.87 1.51 -12.45
CA GLU A 158 -3.70 2.41 -11.33
C GLU A 158 -4.87 3.40 -11.28
N LEU A 159 -5.37 3.68 -10.07
CA LEU A 159 -6.32 4.74 -9.79
C LEU A 159 -5.83 5.49 -8.56
N ILE A 160 -5.56 6.77 -8.71
CA ILE A 160 -5.09 7.68 -7.68
C ILE A 160 -6.08 8.82 -7.56
N ALA A 161 -6.56 9.07 -6.36
CA ALA A 161 -7.46 10.17 -6.07
C ALA A 161 -7.11 10.81 -4.73
N ALA A 162 -6.95 12.13 -4.71
CA ALA A 162 -6.62 12.88 -3.51
C ALA A 162 -7.84 13.13 -2.61
N ASN A 163 -9.06 12.90 -3.14
CA ASN A 163 -10.30 13.09 -2.43
C ASN A 163 -11.42 12.15 -2.95
N PRO A 164 -12.51 11.96 -2.18
CA PRO A 164 -13.60 11.05 -2.54
C PRO A 164 -14.33 11.42 -3.83
N ARG A 165 -14.43 12.72 -4.17
CA ARG A 165 -15.12 13.19 -5.37
C ARG A 165 -14.35 12.80 -6.63
N ALA A 166 -13.04 12.97 -6.64
CA ALA A 166 -12.16 12.50 -7.72
C ALA A 166 -12.24 10.96 -7.86
N GLU A 167 -12.24 10.23 -6.74
CA GLU A 167 -12.36 8.76 -6.76
C GLU A 167 -13.67 8.30 -7.38
N ALA A 168 -14.81 8.86 -6.93
CA ALA A 168 -16.13 8.54 -7.47
C ALA A 168 -16.25 8.84 -8.96
N SER A 169 -15.73 10.00 -9.40
CA SER A 169 -15.75 10.44 -10.80
C SER A 169 -14.94 9.50 -11.69
N LEU A 170 -13.75 9.11 -11.26
CA LEU A 170 -12.89 8.17 -12.00
C LEU A 170 -13.54 6.78 -12.09
N TRP A 171 -14.08 6.25 -11.00
CA TRP A 171 -14.80 4.98 -11.04
C TRP A 171 -16.05 5.06 -11.91
N SER A 172 -16.82 6.15 -11.81
CA SER A 172 -17.99 6.38 -12.68
C SER A 172 -17.62 6.40 -14.17
N TYR A 173 -16.50 7.02 -14.53
CA TYR A 173 -15.99 6.98 -15.88
C TYR A 173 -15.67 5.55 -16.33
N LEU A 174 -14.93 4.80 -15.51
CA LEU A 174 -14.51 3.43 -15.83
C LEU A 174 -15.70 2.48 -16.02
N THR A 175 -16.82 2.68 -15.27
CA THR A 175 -18.06 1.89 -15.45
C THR A 175 -18.83 2.20 -16.71
N ARG A 176 -18.47 3.24 -17.46
CA ARG A 176 -19.13 3.67 -18.71
C ARG A 176 -18.27 3.44 -19.96
N VAL A 177 -17.20 2.66 -19.82
CA VAL A 177 -16.36 2.31 -20.97
C VAL A 177 -17.13 1.33 -21.88
N ASP A 178 -17.33 1.73 -23.11
CA ASP A 178 -18.10 0.95 -24.09
C ASP A 178 -17.49 -0.43 -24.36
N MET A 179 -18.34 -1.42 -24.63
CA MET A 179 -17.99 -2.80 -24.99
C MET A 179 -17.17 -3.56 -23.93
N ALA A 180 -17.05 -3.02 -22.72
CA ALA A 180 -16.28 -3.61 -21.62
C ALA A 180 -17.09 -3.60 -20.31
N PRO A 181 -18.12 -4.48 -20.19
CA PRO A 181 -18.99 -4.53 -19.03
C PRO A 181 -18.31 -5.05 -17.78
N ASN A 182 -17.09 -5.57 -17.85
CA ASN A 182 -16.36 -6.06 -16.71
C ASN A 182 -15.22 -5.11 -16.34
N ILE A 183 -14.97 -4.96 -15.04
CA ILE A 183 -13.84 -4.20 -14.51
C ILE A 183 -13.03 -5.11 -13.60
N ASP A 184 -11.72 -5.07 -13.76
CA ASP A 184 -10.73 -5.77 -12.93
C ASP A 184 -9.67 -4.76 -12.48
N SER A 185 -9.56 -4.55 -11.18
CA SER A 185 -8.57 -3.68 -10.55
C SER A 185 -7.76 -4.49 -9.53
N TRP A 186 -6.47 -4.62 -9.76
CA TRP A 186 -5.64 -5.57 -9.04
C TRP A 186 -5.06 -5.05 -7.71
N ASN A 187 -4.83 -3.75 -7.58
CA ASN A 187 -4.15 -3.13 -6.44
C ASN A 187 -4.91 -1.88 -5.99
N ASN A 188 -5.75 -2.04 -4.98
CA ASN A 188 -6.51 -0.97 -4.38
C ASN A 188 -6.23 -0.92 -2.87
N PRO A 189 -6.37 0.25 -2.23
CA PRO A 189 -6.33 0.33 -0.76
C PRO A 189 -7.31 -0.67 -0.13
N ILE A 190 -6.91 -1.27 0.99
CA ILE A 190 -7.75 -2.27 1.69
C ILE A 190 -9.05 -1.66 2.23
N ASN A 191 -9.04 -0.35 2.51
CA ASN A 191 -10.18 0.45 2.95
C ASN A 191 -10.89 1.18 1.80
N THR A 192 -10.83 0.64 0.56
CA THR A 192 -11.48 1.27 -0.60
C THR A 192 -12.88 1.75 -0.30
N THR A 193 -13.19 2.97 -0.71
CA THR A 193 -14.49 3.62 -0.44
C THR A 193 -15.57 3.24 -1.45
N LEU A 194 -15.21 2.69 -2.61
CA LEU A 194 -16.12 2.37 -3.70
C LEU A 194 -17.37 1.56 -3.29
N PRO A 195 -17.29 0.51 -2.43
CA PRO A 195 -18.48 -0.22 -1.98
C PRO A 195 -19.51 0.66 -1.27
N TYR A 196 -19.08 1.74 -0.62
CA TYR A 196 -19.95 2.68 0.09
C TYR A 196 -20.54 3.76 -0.83
N MET A 197 -19.92 3.98 -1.99
CA MET A 197 -20.39 4.97 -2.99
C MET A 197 -21.51 4.44 -3.88
N VAL A 198 -21.70 3.13 -3.96
CA VAL A 198 -22.71 2.50 -4.84
C VAL A 198 -23.95 2.06 -4.06
N ARG A 199 -25.10 1.99 -4.77
CA ARG A 199 -26.37 1.55 -4.16
C ARG A 199 -26.36 0.07 -3.74
N GLU A 200 -25.67 -0.77 -4.52
CA GLU A 200 -25.57 -2.21 -4.31
C GLU A 200 -24.10 -2.60 -4.04
N PRO A 201 -23.64 -2.60 -2.78
CA PRO A 201 -22.23 -2.85 -2.44
C PRO A 201 -21.71 -4.21 -2.91
N ARG A 202 -22.56 -5.24 -2.99
CA ARG A 202 -22.19 -6.60 -3.42
C ARG A 202 -21.73 -6.67 -4.88
N ARG A 203 -22.00 -5.65 -5.68
CA ARG A 203 -21.52 -5.57 -7.06
C ARG A 203 -20.04 -5.19 -7.14
N VAL A 204 -19.49 -4.61 -6.09
CA VAL A 204 -18.06 -4.37 -5.92
C VAL A 204 -17.48 -5.52 -5.10
N ARG A 205 -16.88 -6.49 -5.76
CA ARG A 205 -16.39 -7.71 -5.09
C ARG A 205 -14.89 -7.61 -4.84
N THR A 206 -14.50 -7.69 -3.59
CA THR A 206 -13.12 -7.98 -3.22
C THR A 206 -12.85 -9.46 -3.52
N THR A 207 -11.96 -9.72 -4.45
CA THR A 207 -11.64 -11.10 -4.90
C THR A 207 -10.35 -11.64 -4.29
N ARG A 208 -9.51 -10.75 -3.80
CA ARG A 208 -8.23 -11.09 -3.16
C ARG A 208 -7.83 -9.98 -2.20
N VAL A 209 -7.28 -10.36 -1.06
CA VAL A 209 -6.44 -9.51 -0.21
C VAL A 209 -5.03 -10.06 -0.28
N MET A 210 -4.04 -9.19 -0.47
CA MET A 210 -2.64 -9.58 -0.62
C MET A 210 -1.74 -8.68 0.24
N ASP A 211 -0.65 -9.24 0.71
CA ASP A 211 0.48 -8.49 1.24
C ASP A 211 1.19 -7.75 0.09
N THR A 212 1.67 -6.57 0.38
CA THR A 212 2.34 -5.72 -0.61
C THR A 212 3.69 -5.24 -0.12
N LEU A 213 3.73 -4.33 0.84
CA LEU A 213 4.97 -3.81 1.39
C LEU A 213 5.35 -4.56 2.67
N TRP A 214 6.57 -5.06 2.70
CA TRP A 214 7.19 -5.64 3.87
C TRP A 214 8.30 -4.71 4.36
N ILE A 215 8.34 -4.46 5.66
CA ILE A 215 9.32 -3.56 6.29
C ILE A 215 10.22 -4.36 7.24
N ARG A 216 11.51 -4.09 7.14
CA ARG A 216 12.56 -4.54 8.04
C ARG A 216 13.12 -3.34 8.80
N ILE A 217 13.05 -3.34 10.11
CA ILE A 217 13.68 -2.33 10.96
C ILE A 217 15.17 -2.67 11.10
N LEU A 218 16.05 -1.74 10.78
CA LEU A 218 17.52 -1.88 10.86
C LEU A 218 18.11 -1.11 12.04
N ASP A 219 17.49 0.02 12.38
CA ASP A 219 17.80 0.86 13.54
C ASP A 219 16.48 1.25 14.21
N VAL A 220 16.24 0.76 15.41
CA VAL A 220 14.97 0.96 16.11
C VAL A 220 14.77 2.41 16.52
N GLU A 221 15.83 3.04 17.06
CA GLU A 221 15.76 4.41 17.56
C GLU A 221 15.53 5.38 16.40
N ALA A 222 16.31 5.28 15.33
CA ALA A 222 16.16 6.12 14.15
C ALA A 222 14.84 5.86 13.40
N ALA A 223 14.38 4.61 13.30
CA ALA A 223 13.13 4.28 12.64
C ALA A 223 11.92 4.87 13.38
N LEU A 224 11.83 4.64 14.69
CA LEU A 224 10.67 5.06 15.47
C LEU A 224 10.66 6.58 15.72
N SER A 225 11.82 7.24 15.87
CA SER A 225 11.87 8.70 15.97
C SER A 225 11.69 9.41 14.62
N GLY A 226 11.95 8.72 13.51
CA GLY A 226 11.80 9.26 12.15
C GLY A 226 10.38 9.25 11.59
N ARG A 227 9.41 8.60 12.27
CA ARG A 227 8.00 8.63 11.87
C ARG A 227 7.20 9.67 12.65
N THR A 228 6.04 10.07 12.12
CA THR A 228 5.04 10.85 12.85
C THR A 228 3.98 9.94 13.49
N TYR A 229 3.31 10.45 14.51
CA TYR A 229 2.29 9.73 15.28
C TYR A 229 1.03 10.60 15.41
N GLU A 230 -0.13 9.96 15.51
CA GLU A 230 -1.42 10.68 15.62
C GLU A 230 -1.87 10.86 17.08
N GLU A 231 -1.36 10.02 18.00
CA GLU A 231 -1.71 10.08 19.42
C GLU A 231 -0.45 10.21 20.29
N ASP A 232 -0.55 10.96 21.36
CA ASP A 232 0.46 11.06 22.39
C ASP A 232 0.41 9.85 23.33
N GLY A 233 1.55 9.46 23.90
CA GLY A 233 1.63 8.37 24.85
C GLY A 233 3.03 7.81 24.99
N SER A 234 3.17 6.77 25.83
CA SER A 234 4.45 6.10 26.04
C SER A 234 4.23 4.60 26.18
N ILE A 235 5.16 3.83 25.63
CA ILE A 235 5.21 2.37 25.71
C ILE A 235 6.65 1.88 25.64
N SER A 236 6.98 0.84 26.39
CA SER A 236 8.27 0.16 26.31
C SER A 236 8.10 -1.18 25.60
N VAL A 237 9.01 -1.50 24.69
CA VAL A 237 9.00 -2.77 23.95
C VAL A 237 10.32 -3.49 24.07
N THR A 238 10.30 -4.79 24.37
CA THR A 238 11.45 -5.68 24.24
C THR A 238 11.38 -6.40 22.90
N LEU A 239 12.41 -6.23 22.09
CA LEU A 239 12.51 -6.76 20.73
C LEU A 239 13.52 -7.90 20.68
N THR A 240 13.14 -8.98 20.02
CA THR A 240 14.03 -10.08 19.66
C THR A 240 14.28 -10.08 18.16
N ASP A 241 15.53 -10.18 17.76
CA ASP A 241 15.94 -10.31 16.37
C ASP A 241 16.94 -11.44 16.20
N SER A 242 16.47 -12.58 15.74
CA SER A 242 17.31 -13.78 15.55
C SER A 242 18.26 -13.69 14.35
N PHE A 243 17.97 -12.80 13.40
CA PHE A 243 18.79 -12.64 12.21
C PHE A 243 19.88 -11.56 12.37
N ARG A 244 19.56 -10.47 13.09
CA ARG A 244 20.45 -9.37 13.42
C ARG A 244 20.37 -9.07 14.93
N PRO A 245 21.03 -9.87 15.77
CA PRO A 245 20.93 -9.74 17.24
C PRO A 245 21.28 -8.35 17.78
N GLU A 246 22.06 -7.57 17.02
CA GLU A 246 22.42 -6.19 17.37
C GLU A 246 21.22 -5.22 17.37
N THR A 247 20.11 -5.55 16.71
CA THR A 247 18.86 -4.78 16.75
C THR A 247 17.94 -5.19 17.91
N SER A 248 18.27 -6.25 18.63
CA SER A 248 17.54 -6.67 19.83
C SER A 248 17.75 -5.73 21.00
N GLY A 249 16.80 -5.71 21.92
CA GLY A 249 16.89 -4.95 23.16
C GLY A 249 15.55 -4.37 23.58
N SER A 250 15.55 -3.65 24.69
CA SER A 250 14.36 -2.96 25.19
C SER A 250 14.47 -1.46 24.90
N PHE A 251 13.34 -0.88 24.45
CA PHE A 251 13.25 0.51 24.03
C PHE A 251 11.97 1.15 24.59
N ARG A 252 12.09 2.35 25.11
CA ARG A 252 10.96 3.20 25.48
C ARG A 252 10.68 4.20 24.37
N LEU A 253 9.48 4.15 23.84
CA LEU A 253 8.93 5.12 22.91
C LEU A 253 8.06 6.10 23.71
N THR A 254 8.34 7.40 23.57
CA THR A 254 7.50 8.47 24.14
C THR A 254 7.11 9.42 23.02
N VAL A 255 5.82 9.63 22.81
CA VAL A 255 5.25 10.50 21.78
C VAL A 255 4.63 11.72 22.44
N VAL A 256 5.02 12.91 21.97
CA VAL A 256 4.45 14.19 22.39
C VAL A 256 4.30 15.08 21.14
N GLY A 257 3.10 15.57 20.91
CA GLY A 257 2.80 16.45 19.76
C GLY A 257 3.14 15.80 18.40
N GLY A 258 2.90 14.49 18.26
CA GLY A 258 3.13 13.75 17.03
C GLY A 258 4.59 13.40 16.75
N THR A 259 5.53 13.75 17.63
CA THR A 259 6.97 13.47 17.52
C THR A 259 7.39 12.50 18.60
N ALA A 260 8.28 11.56 18.28
CA ALA A 260 8.76 10.57 19.22
C ALA A 260 10.19 10.78 19.68
N THR A 261 10.44 10.51 20.96
CA THR A 261 11.76 10.17 21.51
C THR A 261 11.82 8.69 21.78
N VAL A 262 12.97 8.08 21.48
CA VAL A 262 13.20 6.65 21.67
C VAL A 262 14.50 6.47 22.43
N GLU A 263 14.44 5.73 23.54
CA GLU A 263 15.57 5.52 24.42
C GLU A 263 15.68 4.03 24.78
N ARG A 264 16.89 3.56 25.05
CA ARG A 264 17.09 2.22 25.61
C ARG A 264 16.46 2.13 27.00
N SER A 265 15.85 1.00 27.32
CA SER A 265 15.27 0.71 28.63
C SER A 265 15.73 -0.65 29.16
N ASP A 266 15.57 -0.89 30.45
CA ASP A 266 15.97 -2.18 31.07
C ASP A 266 15.00 -3.31 30.72
N ALA A 267 13.72 -2.98 30.54
CA ALA A 267 12.65 -3.93 30.20
C ALA A 267 11.56 -3.25 29.34
N GLY A 268 10.76 -4.06 28.67
CA GLY A 268 9.58 -3.62 27.92
C GLY A 268 8.28 -4.08 28.57
N ASP A 269 7.24 -3.26 28.44
CA ASP A 269 5.86 -3.59 28.79
C ASP A 269 5.31 -4.67 27.83
N LEU A 270 5.83 -4.67 26.60
CA LEU A 270 5.54 -5.65 25.56
C LEU A 270 6.81 -6.39 25.13
N THR A 271 6.65 -7.64 24.71
CA THR A 271 7.70 -8.43 24.05
C THR A 271 7.21 -8.90 22.69
N MET A 272 8.06 -8.75 21.66
CA MET A 272 7.76 -9.18 20.29
C MET A 272 9.03 -9.40 19.48
N ASP A 273 8.90 -10.14 18.36
CA ASP A 273 9.96 -10.21 17.36
C ASP A 273 9.98 -8.95 16.48
N ILE A 274 11.15 -8.64 15.94
CA ILE A 274 11.38 -7.43 15.13
C ILE A 274 10.45 -7.31 13.92
N ASP A 275 9.99 -8.42 13.36
CA ASP A 275 9.05 -8.43 12.24
C ASP A 275 7.65 -7.96 12.65
N ALA A 276 7.22 -8.17 13.90
CA ALA A 276 5.96 -7.62 14.41
C ALA A 276 6.03 -6.09 14.50
N LEU A 277 7.18 -5.54 14.92
CA LEU A 277 7.42 -4.09 14.87
C LEU A 277 7.46 -3.59 13.43
N GLY A 278 8.13 -4.30 12.52
CA GLY A 278 8.14 -3.99 11.08
C GLY A 278 6.74 -3.95 10.48
N ALA A 279 5.87 -4.89 10.86
CA ALA A 279 4.47 -4.89 10.43
C ALA A 279 3.67 -3.70 10.98
N ALA A 280 3.90 -3.31 12.23
CA ALA A 280 3.21 -2.18 12.87
C ALA A 280 3.72 -0.82 12.38
N PHE A 281 4.93 -0.76 11.82
CA PHE A 281 5.67 0.48 11.56
C PHE A 281 4.91 1.54 10.77
N LEU A 282 4.11 1.15 9.78
CA LEU A 282 3.30 2.07 8.97
C LEU A 282 1.83 2.19 9.46
N GLY A 283 1.45 1.50 10.53
CA GLY A 283 0.09 1.53 11.07
C GLY A 283 -0.86 0.48 10.49
N GLY A 284 -0.38 -0.40 9.59
CA GLY A 284 -1.20 -1.40 8.90
C GLY A 284 -1.50 -2.68 9.68
N ALA A 285 -0.78 -2.95 10.77
CA ALA A 285 -0.97 -4.16 11.55
C ALA A 285 -1.98 -3.95 12.68
N ASP A 286 -2.88 -4.91 12.87
CA ASP A 286 -3.73 -5.00 14.04
C ASP A 286 -2.93 -5.65 15.20
N ALA A 287 -2.37 -4.83 16.09
CA ALA A 287 -1.58 -5.30 17.22
C ALA A 287 -2.39 -6.23 18.16
N MET A 288 -3.72 -6.01 18.26
CA MET A 288 -4.59 -6.90 19.05
C MET A 288 -4.69 -8.30 18.42
N ALA A 289 -4.71 -8.38 17.07
CA ALA A 289 -4.67 -9.67 16.37
C ALA A 289 -3.30 -10.34 16.55
N TYR A 290 -2.20 -9.59 16.50
CA TYR A 290 -0.85 -10.11 16.79
C TYR A 290 -0.74 -10.66 18.21
N ALA A 291 -1.32 -9.96 19.20
CA ALA A 291 -1.34 -10.44 20.60
C ALA A 291 -2.16 -11.73 20.73
N ARG A 292 -3.36 -11.78 20.17
CA ARG A 292 -4.18 -13.03 20.17
C ARG A 292 -3.49 -14.19 19.47
N ALA A 293 -2.62 -13.92 18.50
CA ALA A 293 -1.81 -14.91 17.81
C ALA A 293 -0.51 -15.28 18.56
N GLY A 294 -0.26 -14.70 19.75
CA GLY A 294 0.96 -14.92 20.54
C GLY A 294 2.22 -14.29 19.95
N ARG A 295 2.06 -13.32 19.01
CA ARG A 295 3.19 -12.62 18.36
C ARG A 295 3.60 -11.33 19.09
N ILE A 296 2.76 -10.83 19.98
CA ILE A 296 3.00 -9.74 20.94
C ILE A 296 2.55 -10.24 22.28
N THR A 297 3.41 -10.13 23.30
CA THR A 297 3.12 -10.54 24.67
C THR A 297 3.20 -9.33 25.58
N GLY A 298 2.23 -9.17 26.49
CA GLY A 298 2.11 -8.11 27.46
C GLY A 298 0.68 -8.00 27.98
N SER A 299 0.38 -6.99 28.80
CA SER A 299 -0.98 -6.76 29.26
C SER A 299 -1.88 -6.26 28.12
N GLU A 300 -3.20 -6.48 28.23
CA GLU A 300 -4.16 -5.98 27.23
C GLU A 300 -4.14 -4.44 27.12
N SER A 301 -3.92 -3.74 28.23
CA SER A 301 -3.77 -2.28 28.27
C SER A 301 -2.55 -1.81 27.47
N ASP A 302 -1.42 -2.51 27.59
CA ASP A 302 -0.18 -2.15 26.91
C ASP A 302 -0.28 -2.45 25.41
N VAL A 303 -0.88 -3.58 25.03
CA VAL A 303 -1.17 -3.91 23.62
C VAL A 303 -2.10 -2.85 23.00
N THR A 304 -3.12 -2.41 23.75
CA THR A 304 -4.04 -1.34 23.31
C THR A 304 -3.29 -0.01 23.12
N THR A 305 -2.43 0.35 24.06
CA THR A 305 -1.59 1.56 23.96
C THR A 305 -0.69 1.51 22.73
N PHE A 306 0.01 0.39 22.53
CA PHE A 306 0.85 0.18 21.35
C PHE A 306 0.02 0.27 20.05
N HIS A 307 -1.14 -0.38 20.00
CA HIS A 307 -2.03 -0.34 18.83
C HIS A 307 -2.44 1.10 18.49
N ARG A 308 -2.83 1.90 19.49
CA ARG A 308 -3.24 3.30 19.31
C ARG A 308 -2.08 4.18 18.84
N LEU A 309 -0.90 4.05 19.44
CA LEU A 309 0.30 4.81 19.06
C LEU A 309 0.75 4.54 17.62
N PHE A 310 0.65 3.30 17.16
CA PHE A 310 1.12 2.93 15.82
C PHE A 310 0.07 3.09 14.73
N ARG A 311 -1.21 3.08 15.07
CA ARG A 311 -2.31 3.23 14.13
C ARG A 311 -2.25 4.57 13.39
N THR A 312 -2.65 4.57 12.13
CA THR A 312 -2.84 5.75 11.29
C THR A 312 -4.29 5.85 10.82
N ALA A 313 -4.80 7.08 10.60
CA ALA A 313 -6.16 7.31 10.10
C ALA A 313 -6.35 6.67 8.71
N GLU A 314 -5.36 6.84 7.82
CA GLU A 314 -5.33 6.13 6.55
C GLU A 314 -4.46 4.88 6.65
N PRO A 315 -4.99 3.69 6.36
CA PRO A 315 -4.18 2.48 6.28
C PRO A 315 -3.06 2.60 5.25
N PRO A 316 -1.88 2.03 5.54
CA PRO A 316 -0.78 2.07 4.59
C PRO A 316 -1.12 1.33 3.31
N TRP A 317 -0.72 1.92 2.21
CA TRP A 317 -0.88 1.35 0.89
C TRP A 317 0.33 1.69 0.01
N ILE A 318 0.67 0.78 -0.88
CA ILE A 318 1.67 0.98 -1.91
C ILE A 318 1.08 0.60 -3.26
N ASP A 319 1.15 1.53 -4.17
CA ASP A 319 0.63 1.40 -5.54
C ASP A 319 1.66 0.78 -6.50
N SER A 320 2.94 0.85 -6.15
CA SER A 320 4.06 0.48 -7.01
C SER A 320 4.71 -0.84 -6.57
N VAL A 321 5.00 -1.70 -7.53
CA VAL A 321 5.86 -2.89 -7.36
C VAL A 321 7.30 -2.49 -7.69
N PHE A 322 8.28 -2.88 -6.86
CA PHE A 322 9.70 -2.54 -7.02
C PHE A 322 10.62 -3.70 -6.61
#